data_ca5fabf584f651ed333e6d1e14dd7b26
#
_entry.id   ca5fabf584f651ed333e6d1e14dd7b26
#
_cell.length_a   1.000
_cell.length_b   1.000
_cell.length_c   1.000
_cell.angle_alpha   90.00
_cell.angle_beta   90.00
_cell.angle_gamma   90.00
#
_symmetry.space_group_name_H-M   'P 1'
#
loop_
_entity.id
_entity.type
_entity.pdbx_description
1 polymer ?
#
loop_
_entity_poly.entity_id
_entity_poly.type
_entity_poly.pdbx_seq_one_letter_code
_entity_poly.pdbx_strand_id
1 'polypeptide(L)'
;MMRASRRQVLGGAVLAAGAALVPGVALAMPDPAAGIIADPMLPAGRLAAGHARKGALPLSEKGNDLAGLFYGRSAGWLSDGRMLAGVTGWSGMVLAQGIAREQGRAFRLIADGKDAPQPVADLLAAIGEGRGTAFVWVMG
;
A
#
# COMPACT_ATOMS: atom_id res chain seq x y z
N MET A 1 2.81 3.54 19.48
CA MET A 1 2.87 3.79 18.77
C MET A 1 2.80 3.65 18.56
N MET A 2 3.04 3.47 18.66
CA MET A 2 3.16 3.67 18.01
C MET A 2 2.97 3.63 17.64
N ARG A 3 2.93 3.36 17.86
CA ARG A 3 3.01 3.44 17.13
C ARG A 3 2.98 3.74 16.96
N ALA A 4 3.26 3.55 17.17
CA ALA A 4 3.38 3.82 16.57
C ALA A 4 3.56 3.66 16.61
N SER A 5 3.81 3.37 16.90
CA SER A 5 4.00 3.24 16.43
C SER A 5 4.49 2.66 16.56
N ARG A 6 4.80 2.30 16.80
CA ARG A 6 5.30 1.84 16.60
C ARG A 6 5.99 2.25 16.45
N ARG A 7 6.23 2.42 16.48
CA ARG A 7 6.91 2.80 16.14
C ARG A 7 7.36 3.68 16.62
N GLN A 8 7.49 4.06 16.83
CA GLN A 8 8.00 4.78 16.98
C GLN A 8 8.59 4.66 17.78
N VAL A 9 8.99 4.20 18.18
CA VAL A 9 9.65 4.10 18.43
C VAL A 9 10.55 3.84 18.56
N LEU A 10 10.70 3.58 18.72
CA LEU A 10 11.66 3.41 18.53
C LEU A 10 12.18 3.98 18.43
N GLY A 11 12.30 4.39 18.77
CA GLY A 11 12.66 4.99 18.32
C GLY A 11 13.29 5.45 18.73
N GLY A 12 13.42 5.74 19.11
CA GLY A 12 13.90 6.29 19.25
C GLY A 12 14.69 6.17 19.71
N ALA A 13 15.15 5.85 20.16
CA ALA A 13 15.91 5.71 20.27
C ALA A 13 16.84 5.38 19.99
N VAL A 14 17.43 5.45 20.15
CA VAL A 14 18.27 5.24 19.57
C VAL A 14 19.15 5.48 19.17
N LEU A 15 19.84 5.75 19.53
CA LEU A 15 20.60 6.00 18.82
C LEU A 15 21.54 6.31 18.71
N ALA A 16 22.01 6.54 19.01
CA ALA A 16 22.65 6.81 18.44
C ALA A 16 23.66 6.69 18.20
N ALA A 17 24.26 6.66 18.45
CA ALA A 17 24.83 6.62 17.70
C ALA A 17 25.60 6.47 17.30
N GLY A 18 25.94 6.48 17.41
CA GLY A 18 26.14 6.51 16.44
C GLY A 18 26.59 6.33 16.09
N ALA A 19 26.73 6.28 16.32
CA ALA A 19 26.62 6.33 15.45
C ALA A 19 26.90 6.05 15.25
N ALA A 20 27.00 6.05 15.58
CA ALA A 20 26.68 5.99 14.97
C ALA A 20 26.70 5.81 14.98
N LEU A 21 26.63 5.76 15.33
CA LEU A 21 25.94 5.72 14.93
C LEU A 21 25.55 5.94 15.28
N VAL A 22 25.73 6.28 15.55
CA VAL A 22 24.86 6.63 15.50
C VAL A 22 24.38 6.21 15.76
N PRO A 23 24.06 6.31 16.13
CA PRO A 23 23.21 5.95 15.98
C PRO A 23 22.68 6.04 15.73
N GLY A 24 22.28 6.17 15.85
CA GLY A 24 21.53 6.35 15.36
C GLY A 24 21.31 6.92 14.58
N VAL A 25 21.89 7.21 14.41
CA VAL A 25 21.48 7.65 13.45
C VAL A 25 20.86 6.96 12.74
N ALA A 26 20.65 6.52 13.39
CA ALA A 26 20.05 5.81 12.68
C ALA A 26 19.42 6.40 11.81
N LEU A 27 19.86 6.57 11.26
CA LEU A 27 19.33 7.01 10.33
C LEU A 27 18.08 6.47 10.11
N ALA A 28 17.11 7.19 10.21
CA ALA A 28 15.81 6.82 9.86
C ALA A 28 15.80 6.45 8.40
N MET A 29 15.51 5.23 8.11
CA MET A 29 15.21 4.80 6.78
C MET A 29 13.84 5.33 6.41
N PRO A 30 13.66 5.90 5.22
CA PRO A 30 12.31 6.24 4.79
C PRO A 30 11.44 4.99 4.72
N ASP A 31 10.16 5.15 5.00
CA ASP A 31 9.21 4.04 4.85
C ASP A 31 9.23 3.55 3.41
N PRO A 32 9.07 2.24 3.20
CA PRO A 32 8.96 1.73 1.83
C PRO A 32 7.79 2.38 1.10
N ALA A 33 7.96 2.64 -0.17
CA ALA A 33 6.88 3.16 -0.98
C ALA A 33 5.72 2.19 -0.99
N ALA A 34 4.50 2.72 -0.99
CA ALA A 34 3.30 1.89 -1.08
C ALA A 34 3.32 1.09 -2.38
N GLY A 35 2.91 -0.16 -2.31
CA GLY A 35 2.72 -0.98 -3.48
C GLY A 35 1.30 -0.80 -4.03
N ILE A 36 1.17 -0.79 -5.34
CA ILE A 36 -0.11 -0.59 -6.01
C ILE A 36 -0.55 -1.89 -6.66
N ILE A 37 -1.80 -2.28 -6.40
CA ILE A 37 -2.42 -3.44 -7.04
C ILE A 37 -3.62 -2.91 -7.84
N ALA A 38 -3.57 -3.06 -9.15
CA ALA A 38 -4.57 -2.49 -10.03
C ALA A 38 -5.22 -3.57 -10.88
N ASP A 39 -6.53 -3.44 -11.08
CA ASP A 39 -7.27 -4.27 -12.03
C ASP A 39 -7.27 -3.54 -13.39
N PRO A 40 -6.54 -4.06 -14.38
CA PRO A 40 -6.42 -3.36 -15.66
C PRO A 40 -7.70 -3.42 -16.50
N MET A 41 -8.67 -4.22 -16.09
CA MET A 41 -9.97 -4.27 -16.77
C MET A 41 -10.84 -3.05 -16.46
N LEU A 42 -10.48 -2.29 -15.41
CA LEU A 42 -11.21 -1.10 -15.00
C LEU A 42 -10.47 0.16 -15.45
N PRO A 43 -11.19 1.19 -15.93
CA PRO A 43 -10.53 2.47 -16.24
C PRO A 43 -9.73 3.03 -15.07
N ALA A 44 -10.29 3.00 -13.87
CA ALA A 44 -9.59 3.47 -12.68
C ALA A 44 -8.33 2.65 -12.39
N GLY A 45 -8.38 1.35 -12.65
CA GLY A 45 -7.20 0.48 -12.48
C GLY A 45 -6.08 0.86 -13.44
N ARG A 46 -6.42 1.19 -14.68
CA ARG A 46 -5.41 1.63 -15.65
C ARG A 46 -4.81 2.98 -15.24
N LEU A 47 -5.61 3.90 -14.72
CA LEU A 47 -5.11 5.17 -14.22
C LEU A 47 -4.17 4.96 -13.02
N ALA A 48 -4.55 4.05 -12.13
CA ALA A 48 -3.71 3.70 -10.98
C ALA A 48 -2.37 3.11 -11.42
N ALA A 49 -2.40 2.22 -12.41
CA ALA A 49 -1.17 1.64 -12.95
C ALA A 49 -0.27 2.72 -13.56
N GLY A 50 -0.86 3.66 -14.29
CA GLY A 50 -0.11 4.79 -14.85
C GLY A 50 0.53 5.65 -13.78
N HIS A 51 -0.20 5.92 -12.71
CA HIS A 51 0.32 6.67 -11.57
C HIS A 51 1.52 5.92 -10.94
N ALA A 52 1.39 4.62 -10.73
CA ALA A 52 2.47 3.82 -10.16
C ALA A 52 3.72 3.84 -11.03
N ARG A 53 3.56 3.73 -12.35
CA ARG A 53 4.69 3.76 -13.28
C ARG A 53 5.39 5.11 -13.25
N LYS A 54 4.63 6.20 -13.23
CA LYS A 54 5.22 7.54 -13.16
C LYS A 54 6.04 7.75 -11.91
N GLY A 55 5.55 7.23 -10.77
CA GLY A 55 6.22 7.36 -9.49
C GLY A 55 7.23 6.26 -9.21
N ALA A 56 7.46 5.35 -10.16
CA ALA A 56 8.33 4.19 -9.96
C ALA A 56 7.94 3.39 -8.71
N LEU A 57 6.64 3.26 -8.46
CA LEU A 57 6.13 2.49 -7.33
C LEU A 57 6.02 1.01 -7.71
N PRO A 58 6.15 0.11 -6.74
CA PRO A 58 5.86 -1.31 -6.98
C PRO A 58 4.43 -1.44 -7.49
N LEU A 59 4.26 -2.23 -8.56
CA LEU A 59 2.98 -2.35 -9.25
C LEU A 59 2.70 -3.78 -9.61
N SER A 60 1.48 -4.22 -9.36
CA SER A 60 0.93 -5.44 -9.94
C SER A 60 -0.36 -5.07 -10.66
N GLU A 61 -0.54 -5.58 -11.87
CA GLU A 61 -1.76 -5.40 -12.63
C GLU A 61 -2.64 -6.67 -12.55
N LYS A 62 -2.51 -7.43 -11.47
CA LYS A 62 -3.31 -8.63 -11.23
C LYS A 62 -4.39 -8.41 -10.19
N GLY A 63 -4.96 -7.21 -10.16
CA GLY A 63 -6.07 -6.92 -9.27
C GLY A 63 -7.33 -7.72 -9.55
N ASN A 64 -7.42 -8.34 -10.72
CA ASN A 64 -8.52 -9.24 -11.08
C ASN A 64 -8.23 -10.70 -10.72
N ASP A 65 -7.06 -11.01 -10.15
CA ASP A 65 -6.70 -12.35 -9.72
C ASP A 65 -5.87 -12.28 -8.44
N LEU A 66 -6.49 -11.79 -7.38
CA LEU A 66 -5.79 -11.60 -6.11
C LEU A 66 -5.37 -12.92 -5.48
N ALA A 67 -6.17 -13.98 -5.66
CA ALA A 67 -5.80 -15.28 -5.13
C ALA A 67 -4.49 -15.75 -5.76
N GLY A 68 -4.36 -15.67 -7.07
CA GLY A 68 -3.13 -16.01 -7.76
C GLY A 68 -1.97 -15.12 -7.35
N LEU A 69 -2.25 -13.84 -7.14
CA LEU A 69 -1.22 -12.88 -6.75
C LEU A 69 -0.66 -13.17 -5.35
N PHE A 70 -1.53 -13.39 -4.37
CA PHE A 70 -1.09 -13.54 -2.96
C PHE A 70 -0.70 -14.97 -2.61
N TYR A 71 -1.27 -15.97 -3.26
CA TYR A 71 -1.01 -17.37 -2.92
C TYR A 71 -0.14 -18.09 -3.95
N GLY A 72 0.16 -17.42 -5.07
CA GLY A 72 1.07 -17.93 -6.07
C GLY A 72 2.48 -17.44 -5.86
N ARG A 73 3.28 -17.47 -6.93
CA ARG A 73 4.60 -16.85 -6.91
C ARG A 73 4.41 -15.36 -7.06
N SER A 74 4.54 -14.65 -5.98
CA SER A 74 4.35 -13.21 -5.97
C SER A 74 5.67 -12.48 -5.76
N ALA A 75 5.68 -11.22 -6.09
CA ALA A 75 6.80 -10.35 -5.80
C ALA A 75 6.96 -10.19 -4.29
N GLY A 76 8.19 -10.14 -3.83
CA GLY A 76 8.48 -10.04 -2.40
C GLY A 76 7.91 -8.80 -1.73
N TRP A 77 7.68 -7.73 -2.50
CA TRP A 77 7.14 -6.50 -1.93
C TRP A 77 5.70 -6.65 -1.42
N LEU A 78 4.98 -7.69 -1.83
CA LEU A 78 3.64 -7.96 -1.30
C LEU A 78 3.64 -8.35 0.18
N SER A 79 4.76 -8.84 0.68
CA SER A 79 4.86 -9.33 2.05
C SER A 79 6.00 -8.72 2.83
N ASP A 80 6.57 -7.60 2.37
CA ASP A 80 7.70 -6.97 3.05
C ASP A 80 7.29 -5.91 4.08
N GLY A 81 6.02 -5.85 4.43
CA GLY A 81 5.52 -4.95 5.47
C GLY A 81 5.06 -3.59 4.97
N ARG A 82 5.21 -3.32 3.67
CA ARG A 82 4.76 -2.03 3.14
C ARG A 82 3.25 -1.97 3.04
N MET A 83 2.73 -0.75 3.00
CA MET A 83 1.31 -0.53 2.72
C MET A 83 1.02 -0.92 1.28
N LEU A 84 -0.08 -1.61 1.07
CA LEU A 84 -0.59 -1.95 -0.26
C LEU A 84 -1.86 -1.16 -0.50
N ALA A 85 -1.97 -0.55 -1.67
CA ALA A 85 -3.20 0.13 -2.09
C ALA A 85 -3.75 -0.58 -3.31
N GLY A 86 -5.03 -0.90 -3.28
CA GLY A 86 -5.68 -1.62 -4.36
C GLY A 86 -6.75 -0.77 -5.04
N VAL A 87 -6.87 -0.94 -6.35
CA VAL A 87 -7.94 -0.35 -7.15
C VAL A 87 -8.56 -1.49 -7.95
N THR A 88 -9.66 -2.03 -7.45
CA THR A 88 -10.25 -3.25 -7.97
C THR A 88 -11.77 -3.14 -8.02
N GLY A 89 -12.40 -4.14 -8.63
CA GLY A 89 -13.84 -4.30 -8.57
C GLY A 89 -14.27 -4.83 -7.20
N TRP A 90 -15.57 -5.06 -7.06
CA TRP A 90 -16.14 -5.51 -5.77
C TRP A 90 -15.56 -6.86 -5.33
N SER A 91 -15.50 -7.83 -6.23
CA SER A 91 -14.98 -9.15 -5.85
C SER A 91 -13.52 -9.10 -5.44
N GLY A 92 -12.71 -8.28 -6.10
CA GLY A 92 -11.32 -8.06 -5.69
C GLY A 92 -11.22 -7.44 -4.31
N MET A 93 -12.07 -6.47 -4.02
CA MET A 93 -12.10 -5.82 -2.71
C MET A 93 -12.46 -6.83 -1.61
N VAL A 94 -13.47 -7.67 -1.85
CA VAL A 94 -13.88 -8.69 -0.87
C VAL A 94 -12.76 -9.70 -0.64
N LEU A 95 -12.10 -10.16 -1.71
CA LEU A 95 -10.95 -11.06 -1.58
C LEU A 95 -9.80 -10.41 -0.81
N ALA A 96 -9.51 -9.16 -1.10
CA ALA A 96 -8.44 -8.44 -0.41
C ALA A 96 -8.73 -8.35 1.09
N GLN A 97 -9.97 -8.08 1.45
CA GLN A 97 -10.37 -8.04 2.86
C GLN A 97 -10.15 -9.38 3.54
N GLY A 98 -10.52 -10.48 2.87
CA GLY A 98 -10.30 -11.83 3.40
C GLY A 98 -8.83 -12.17 3.56
N ILE A 99 -8.03 -11.83 2.57
CA ILE A 99 -6.58 -12.06 2.62
C ILE A 99 -5.95 -11.27 3.77
N ALA A 100 -6.34 -10.02 3.93
CA ALA A 100 -5.83 -9.19 5.03
C ALA A 100 -6.14 -9.82 6.37
N ARG A 101 -7.36 -10.34 6.53
CA ARG A 101 -7.76 -11.00 7.77
C ARG A 101 -6.91 -12.23 8.04
N GLU A 102 -6.66 -13.04 7.03
CA GLU A 102 -5.83 -14.24 7.18
C GLU A 102 -4.39 -13.90 7.56
N GLN A 103 -3.89 -12.79 7.04
CA GLN A 103 -2.51 -12.38 7.28
C GLN A 103 -2.35 -11.47 8.51
N GLY A 104 -3.43 -11.19 9.22
CA GLY A 104 -3.37 -10.29 10.37
C GLY A 104 -3.06 -8.86 9.99
N ARG A 105 -3.41 -8.43 8.77
CA ARG A 105 -3.14 -7.08 8.27
C ARG A 105 -4.39 -6.23 8.40
N ALA A 106 -4.17 -4.95 8.67
CA ALA A 106 -5.28 -4.00 8.69
C ALA A 106 -5.82 -3.80 7.27
N PHE A 107 -7.11 -3.65 7.15
CA PHE A 107 -7.77 -3.40 5.88
C PHE A 107 -8.72 -2.23 6.03
N ARG A 108 -8.71 -1.33 5.07
CA ARG A 108 -9.60 -0.18 5.10
C ARG A 108 -10.04 0.19 3.69
N LEU A 109 -11.34 0.39 3.52
CA LEU A 109 -11.91 0.89 2.28
C LEU A 109 -11.82 2.41 2.30
N ILE A 110 -11.37 3.01 1.22
CA ILE A 110 -11.15 4.45 1.13
C ILE A 110 -12.25 5.08 0.29
N ALA A 111 -13.06 5.93 0.93
CA ALA A 111 -14.14 6.61 0.23
C ALA A 111 -13.66 7.86 -0.48
N ASP A 112 -12.84 8.65 0.18
CA ASP A 112 -12.32 9.89 -0.37
C ASP A 112 -10.91 10.17 0.15
N GLY A 113 -10.31 11.24 -0.33
CA GLY A 113 -8.93 11.56 0.02
C GLY A 113 -8.71 12.16 1.40
N LYS A 114 -9.78 12.51 2.11
CA LYS A 114 -9.63 13.20 3.40
C LYS A 114 -8.99 12.33 4.46
N ASP A 115 -9.38 11.06 4.48
CA ASP A 115 -8.89 10.11 5.48
C ASP A 115 -7.84 9.18 4.92
N ALA A 116 -7.35 9.44 3.72
CA ALA A 116 -6.39 8.57 3.07
C ALA A 116 -4.96 8.91 3.51
N PRO A 117 -4.09 7.91 3.73
CA PRO A 117 -2.66 8.18 3.84
C PRO A 117 -2.16 8.89 2.58
N GLN A 118 -1.09 9.67 2.72
CA GLN A 118 -0.63 10.51 1.61
C GLN A 118 -0.40 9.74 0.29
N PRO A 119 0.23 8.55 0.29
CA PRO A 119 0.40 7.81 -0.97
C PRO A 119 -0.92 7.47 -1.64
N VAL A 120 -1.97 7.20 -0.85
CA VAL A 120 -3.29 6.87 -1.37
C VAL A 120 -4.04 8.14 -1.81
N ALA A 121 -3.83 9.24 -1.10
CA ALA A 121 -4.40 10.52 -1.51
C ALA A 121 -3.87 10.92 -2.89
N ASP A 122 -2.58 10.73 -3.15
CA ASP A 122 -1.98 11.00 -4.46
C ASP A 122 -2.57 10.09 -5.52
N LEU A 123 -2.78 8.81 -5.19
CA LEU A 123 -3.40 7.84 -6.08
C LEU A 123 -4.83 8.26 -6.43
N LEU A 124 -5.61 8.65 -5.44
CA LEU A 124 -6.99 9.10 -5.66
C LEU A 124 -7.02 10.35 -6.55
N ALA A 125 -6.08 11.27 -6.36
CA ALA A 125 -5.98 12.44 -7.20
C ALA A 125 -5.69 12.07 -8.66
N ALA A 126 -4.83 11.07 -8.87
CA ALA A 126 -4.48 10.59 -10.20
C ALA A 126 -5.66 9.91 -10.89
N ILE A 127 -6.51 9.20 -10.14
CA ILE A 127 -7.70 8.56 -10.67
C ILE A 127 -8.78 9.61 -10.96
N GLY A 128 -8.90 10.62 -10.10
CA GLY A 128 -9.87 11.70 -10.27
C GLY A 128 -11.29 11.16 -10.36
N GLU A 129 -12.05 11.68 -11.32
CA GLU A 129 -13.43 11.27 -11.55
C GLU A 129 -13.55 9.99 -12.35
N GLY A 130 -12.42 9.41 -12.77
CA GLY A 130 -12.42 8.15 -13.51
C GLY A 130 -12.62 6.91 -12.63
N ARG A 131 -12.99 7.11 -11.36
CA ARG A 131 -13.14 6.00 -10.42
C ARG A 131 -14.22 5.01 -10.84
N GLY A 132 -15.36 5.52 -11.31
CA GLY A 132 -16.46 4.66 -11.76
C GLY A 132 -16.92 3.70 -10.66
N THR A 133 -16.96 2.41 -10.97
CA THR A 133 -17.39 1.36 -10.04
C THR A 133 -16.22 0.74 -9.28
N ALA A 134 -15.03 1.28 -9.40
CA ALA A 134 -13.87 0.72 -8.73
C ALA A 134 -13.88 1.04 -7.24
N PHE A 135 -13.33 0.12 -6.46
CA PHE A 135 -13.12 0.29 -5.03
C PHE A 135 -11.64 0.56 -4.79
N VAL A 136 -11.35 1.50 -3.92
CA VAL A 136 -9.99 1.78 -3.48
C VAL A 136 -9.88 1.32 -2.03
N TRP A 137 -8.87 0.51 -1.76
CA TRP A 137 -8.66 -0.06 -0.42
C TRP A 137 -7.18 -0.02 -0.06
N VAL A 138 -6.92 -0.11 1.24
CA VAL A 138 -5.56 -0.13 1.78
C VAL A 138 -5.42 -1.34 2.69
N MET A 139 -4.28 -2.01 2.56
CA MET A 139 -3.92 -3.14 3.40
C MET A 139 -2.54 -2.85 3.99
N GLY A 140 -2.46 -2.87 5.30
CA GLY A 140 -1.21 -2.49 5.96
C GLY A 140 -0.66 -3.41 7.02
#